data_72b7ea6192e3f9b0fd4f65223d384cb8
#
_entry.id   72b7ea6192e3f9b0fd4f65223d384cb8
#
_cell.length_a   1.000
_cell.length_b   1.000
_cell.length_c   1.000
_cell.angle_alpha   90.00
_cell.angle_beta   90.00
_cell.angle_gamma   90.00
#
_symmetry.space_group_name_H-M   'P 1'
#
loop_
_entity.id
_entity.type
_entity.pdbx_description
1 polymer ?
#
loop_
_entity_poly.entity_id
_entity_poly.type
_entity_poly.pdbx_seq_one_letter_code
_entity_poly.pdbx_strand_id
1 'polypeptide(L)'
;MPKVRANNIIINYDQQGTGEPLILIPYLAADYACYAFQVAEYAKHFTCISIDLRGTGESDKPEGVYSTELFADDVAALMQAVGIPNAHVSGLSLGAAVGMWLAAKYPEKVKSLSLHSAWAKTDPFLQTVVEGWQVTAKALGSVPEMVILSIFPWCFTPELYAARPECIQSLAEFVRGRPVQPLASFLQESNAVIAHDVAAQLDQIAVPTQITFGRRDVVTSTRFADRMTGAIRGSELLIFDECAHAPIYEQVEEFNEKTLAFLQRHTV
;
A
#
# COMPACT_ATOMS: atom_id res chain seq x y z
N MET A 1 -16.33 -10.70 -7.63
CA MET A 1 -15.16 -9.95 -8.08
C MET A 1 -14.37 -10.80 -9.06
N PRO A 2 -13.74 -10.19 -10.07
CA PRO A 2 -12.95 -10.94 -11.03
C PRO A 2 -11.70 -11.53 -10.37
N LYS A 3 -11.29 -12.69 -10.88
CA LYS A 3 -10.06 -13.39 -10.48
C LYS A 3 -9.30 -13.79 -11.73
N VAL A 4 -7.99 -13.67 -11.72
CA VAL A 4 -7.14 -14.01 -12.85
C VAL A 4 -5.94 -14.85 -12.38
N ARG A 5 -5.51 -15.80 -13.22
CA ARG A 5 -4.26 -16.53 -12.98
C ARG A 5 -3.08 -15.68 -13.47
N ALA A 6 -2.20 -15.31 -12.55
CA ALA A 6 -0.99 -14.54 -12.81
C ALA A 6 0.13 -15.03 -11.88
N ASN A 7 1.36 -15.10 -12.37
CA ASN A 7 2.54 -15.54 -11.61
C ASN A 7 2.30 -16.82 -10.76
N ASN A 8 1.66 -17.83 -11.37
CA ASN A 8 1.33 -19.14 -10.77
C ASN A 8 0.32 -19.13 -9.61
N ILE A 9 -0.34 -18.02 -9.35
CA ILE A 9 -1.42 -17.90 -8.36
C ILE A 9 -2.69 -17.34 -8.99
N ILE A 10 -3.81 -17.46 -8.27
CA ILE A 10 -5.04 -16.73 -8.57
C ILE A 10 -5.00 -15.42 -7.80
N ILE A 11 -5.07 -14.30 -8.50
CA ILE A 11 -5.16 -12.96 -7.92
C ILE A 11 -6.59 -12.46 -8.04
N ASN A 12 -7.15 -12.03 -6.93
CA ASN A 12 -8.43 -11.33 -6.86
C ASN A 12 -8.21 -9.83 -7.01
N TYR A 13 -9.11 -9.16 -7.73
CA TYR A 13 -9.08 -7.70 -7.87
C TYR A 13 -10.50 -7.15 -8.02
N ASP A 14 -10.65 -5.87 -7.79
CA ASP A 14 -11.85 -5.10 -8.09
C ASP A 14 -11.52 -4.07 -9.17
N GLN A 15 -12.48 -3.78 -10.06
CA GLN A 15 -12.32 -2.80 -11.12
C GLN A 15 -13.52 -1.88 -11.15
N GLN A 16 -13.27 -0.58 -11.01
CA GLN A 16 -14.31 0.45 -11.03
C GLN A 16 -13.87 1.66 -11.86
N GLY A 17 -14.87 2.36 -12.44
CA GLY A 17 -14.63 3.57 -13.22
C GLY A 17 -14.21 3.33 -14.66
N THR A 18 -13.85 4.40 -15.33
CA THR A 18 -13.41 4.45 -16.74
C THR A 18 -12.30 5.47 -16.91
N GLY A 19 -11.46 5.29 -17.92
CA GLY A 19 -10.30 6.14 -18.17
C GLY A 19 -8.99 5.35 -18.12
N GLU A 20 -7.88 6.04 -17.94
CA GLU A 20 -6.57 5.38 -17.83
C GLU A 20 -6.50 4.45 -16.62
N PRO A 21 -5.77 3.32 -16.72
CA PRO A 21 -5.66 2.38 -15.61
C PRO A 21 -4.89 2.97 -14.42
N LEU A 22 -5.42 2.76 -13.23
CA LEU A 22 -4.79 3.06 -11.94
C LEU A 22 -4.76 1.80 -11.08
N ILE A 23 -3.58 1.26 -10.82
CA ILE A 23 -3.38 0.13 -9.92
C ILE A 23 -3.26 0.65 -8.48
N LEU A 24 -4.08 0.12 -7.58
CA LEU A 24 -4.07 0.43 -6.15
C LEU A 24 -3.55 -0.78 -5.38
N ILE A 25 -2.37 -0.64 -4.75
CA ILE A 25 -1.67 -1.73 -4.07
C ILE A 25 -1.86 -1.58 -2.55
N PRO A 26 -2.47 -2.57 -1.87
CA PRO A 26 -2.80 -2.47 -0.45
C PRO A 26 -1.56 -2.50 0.45
N TYR A 27 -1.77 -2.07 1.69
CA TYR A 27 -0.78 -2.13 2.76
C TYR A 27 -0.83 -3.48 3.51
N LEU A 28 0.08 -3.67 4.48
CA LEU A 28 0.20 -4.89 5.29
C LEU A 28 -1.13 -5.28 5.95
N ALA A 29 -1.52 -6.54 5.83
CA ALA A 29 -2.74 -7.12 6.39
C ALA A 29 -4.04 -6.50 5.84
N ALA A 30 -4.00 -5.88 4.66
CA ALA A 30 -5.15 -5.32 3.98
C ALA A 30 -5.49 -6.08 2.70
N ASP A 31 -6.72 -5.88 2.23
CA ASP A 31 -7.19 -6.32 0.92
C ASP A 31 -7.59 -5.11 0.03
N TYR A 32 -8.03 -5.37 -1.19
CA TYR A 32 -8.43 -4.37 -2.18
C TYR A 32 -9.36 -3.26 -1.63
N ALA A 33 -10.22 -3.59 -0.67
CA ALA A 33 -11.24 -2.66 -0.17
C ALA A 33 -10.67 -1.56 0.74
N CYS A 34 -9.40 -1.64 1.11
CA CYS A 34 -8.73 -0.60 1.89
C CYS A 34 -8.72 0.78 1.18
N TYR A 35 -8.89 0.79 -0.15
CA TYR A 35 -8.95 2.01 -0.94
C TYR A 35 -10.38 2.51 -1.25
N ALA A 36 -11.39 2.04 -0.53
CA ALA A 36 -12.80 2.37 -0.84
C ALA A 36 -13.06 3.89 -0.94
N PHE A 37 -12.47 4.71 -0.05
CA PHE A 37 -12.63 6.17 -0.07
C PHE A 37 -11.90 6.82 -1.26
N GLN A 38 -10.78 6.26 -1.69
CA GLN A 38 -10.02 6.73 -2.85
C GLN A 38 -10.72 6.33 -4.15
N VAL A 39 -11.16 5.07 -4.25
CA VAL A 39 -11.90 4.56 -5.41
C VAL A 39 -13.18 5.34 -5.65
N ALA A 40 -13.91 5.71 -4.61
CA ALA A 40 -15.14 6.52 -4.72
C ALA A 40 -14.91 7.85 -5.47
N GLU A 41 -13.70 8.42 -5.39
CA GLU A 41 -13.34 9.66 -6.07
C GLU A 41 -12.59 9.38 -7.37
N TYR A 42 -11.57 8.52 -7.34
CA TYR A 42 -10.68 8.28 -8.48
C TYR A 42 -11.39 7.58 -9.65
N ALA A 43 -12.39 6.73 -9.39
CA ALA A 43 -13.15 6.05 -10.43
C ALA A 43 -14.01 6.99 -11.31
N LYS A 44 -14.13 8.25 -10.92
CA LYS A 44 -14.72 9.30 -11.79
C LYS A 44 -13.79 9.69 -12.95
N HIS A 45 -12.50 9.37 -12.85
CA HIS A 45 -11.45 9.82 -13.78
C HIS A 45 -10.57 8.69 -14.31
N PHE A 46 -10.48 7.58 -13.60
CA PHE A 46 -9.60 6.44 -13.89
C PHE A 46 -10.35 5.12 -13.87
N THR A 47 -9.82 4.14 -14.57
CA THR A 47 -10.16 2.74 -14.32
C THR A 47 -9.33 2.25 -13.13
N CYS A 48 -9.91 2.32 -11.92
CA CYS A 48 -9.26 1.88 -10.68
C CYS A 48 -9.26 0.36 -10.60
N ILE A 49 -8.09 -0.23 -10.41
CA ILE A 49 -7.88 -1.66 -10.23
C ILE A 49 -7.26 -1.86 -8.86
N SER A 50 -8.09 -2.21 -7.87
CA SER A 50 -7.67 -2.49 -6.50
C SER A 50 -7.43 -3.99 -6.36
N ILE A 51 -6.28 -4.40 -5.84
CA ILE A 51 -5.84 -5.79 -5.85
C ILE A 51 -5.77 -6.39 -4.45
N ASP A 52 -5.88 -7.72 -4.37
CA ASP A 52 -5.43 -8.47 -3.20
C ASP A 52 -4.04 -9.03 -3.49
N LEU A 53 -3.07 -8.70 -2.67
CA LEU A 53 -1.74 -9.33 -2.76
C LEU A 53 -1.82 -10.83 -2.46
N ARG A 54 -0.83 -11.63 -2.91
CA ARG A 54 -0.71 -13.02 -2.45
C ARG A 54 -0.74 -13.06 -0.93
N GLY A 55 -1.45 -14.03 -0.37
CA GLY A 55 -1.57 -14.16 1.08
C GLY A 55 -2.68 -13.34 1.72
N THR A 56 -3.37 -12.46 0.97
CA THR A 56 -4.44 -11.59 1.50
C THR A 56 -5.78 -11.79 0.77
N GLY A 57 -6.85 -11.25 1.34
CA GLY A 57 -8.18 -11.20 0.76
C GLY A 57 -8.63 -12.52 0.16
N GLU A 58 -9.08 -12.48 -1.09
CA GLU A 58 -9.55 -13.62 -1.87
C GLU A 58 -8.50 -14.14 -2.88
N SER A 59 -7.27 -13.60 -2.84
CA SER A 59 -6.13 -14.13 -3.59
C SER A 59 -5.60 -15.42 -2.98
N ASP A 60 -4.89 -16.22 -3.78
CA ASP A 60 -4.23 -17.44 -3.30
C ASP A 60 -3.22 -17.13 -2.20
N LYS A 61 -3.06 -18.09 -1.30
CA LYS A 61 -2.21 -18.02 -0.12
C LYS A 61 -1.16 -19.15 -0.13
N PRO A 62 -0.29 -19.18 -1.15
CA PRO A 62 0.69 -20.25 -1.28
C PRO A 62 1.67 -20.25 -0.10
N GLU A 63 2.13 -21.41 0.27
CA GLU A 63 3.27 -21.53 1.17
C GLU A 63 4.54 -21.03 0.49
N GLY A 64 5.50 -20.54 1.26
CA GLY A 64 6.80 -20.10 0.76
C GLY A 64 7.22 -18.74 1.32
N VAL A 65 8.38 -18.28 0.88
CA VAL A 65 8.92 -16.98 1.27
C VAL A 65 8.31 -15.89 0.40
N TYR A 66 7.71 -14.88 1.03
CA TYR A 66 7.23 -13.69 0.34
C TYR A 66 8.31 -12.60 0.38
N SER A 67 8.32 -11.76 -0.65
CA SER A 67 9.14 -10.55 -0.72
C SER A 67 8.38 -9.43 -1.43
N THR A 68 8.78 -8.19 -1.18
CA THR A 68 8.21 -7.02 -1.86
C THR A 68 8.50 -7.04 -3.37
N GLU A 69 9.63 -7.63 -3.79
CA GLU A 69 9.93 -7.87 -5.19
C GLU A 69 8.99 -8.91 -5.81
N LEU A 70 8.71 -10.03 -5.10
CA LEU A 70 7.77 -11.04 -5.56
C LEU A 70 6.34 -10.48 -5.70
N PHE A 71 5.92 -9.61 -4.79
CA PHE A 71 4.64 -8.90 -4.93
C PHE A 71 4.61 -8.01 -6.18
N ALA A 72 5.72 -7.34 -6.52
CA ALA A 72 5.82 -6.56 -7.75
C ALA A 72 5.72 -7.43 -9.01
N ASP A 73 6.33 -8.62 -9.00
CA ASP A 73 6.20 -9.61 -10.08
C ASP A 73 4.74 -10.08 -10.24
N ASP A 74 4.01 -10.24 -9.14
CA ASP A 74 2.58 -10.56 -9.17
C ASP A 74 1.76 -9.44 -9.82
N VAL A 75 2.02 -8.19 -9.44
CA VAL A 75 1.33 -7.03 -10.03
C VAL A 75 1.63 -6.91 -11.53
N ALA A 76 2.88 -7.06 -11.94
CA ALA A 76 3.27 -7.03 -13.35
C ALA A 76 2.58 -8.14 -14.17
N ALA A 77 2.50 -9.35 -13.59
CA ALA A 77 1.82 -10.49 -14.20
C ALA A 77 0.30 -10.31 -14.24
N LEU A 78 -0.31 -9.72 -13.20
CA LEU A 78 -1.73 -9.34 -13.21
C LEU A 78 -2.00 -8.37 -14.35
N MET A 79 -1.23 -7.27 -14.46
CA MET A 79 -1.39 -6.28 -15.53
C MET A 79 -1.35 -6.95 -16.92
N GLN A 80 -0.40 -7.85 -17.13
CA GLN A 80 -0.32 -8.61 -18.39
C GLN A 80 -1.55 -9.49 -18.62
N ALA A 81 -2.01 -10.22 -17.60
CA ALA A 81 -3.12 -11.16 -17.69
C ALA A 81 -4.46 -10.46 -17.96
N VAL A 82 -4.64 -9.21 -17.49
CA VAL A 82 -5.84 -8.40 -17.72
C VAL A 82 -5.72 -7.43 -18.91
N GLY A 83 -4.61 -7.51 -19.66
CA GLY A 83 -4.41 -6.72 -20.89
C GLY A 83 -4.09 -5.26 -20.65
N ILE A 84 -3.48 -4.91 -19.52
CA ILE A 84 -3.04 -3.55 -19.18
C ILE A 84 -1.56 -3.41 -19.50
N PRO A 85 -1.17 -2.69 -20.57
CA PRO A 85 0.24 -2.54 -20.93
C PRO A 85 1.00 -1.67 -19.94
N ASN A 86 0.38 -0.57 -19.49
CA ASN A 86 0.92 0.33 -18.47
C ASN A 86 -0.21 1.01 -17.68
N ALA A 87 0.10 1.50 -16.48
CA ALA A 87 -0.86 2.11 -15.57
C ALA A 87 -0.19 3.17 -14.68
N HIS A 88 -0.99 4.06 -14.11
CA HIS A 88 -0.61 4.76 -12.90
C HIS A 88 -0.59 3.76 -11.74
N VAL A 89 0.33 3.92 -10.80
CA VAL A 89 0.48 3.01 -9.66
C VAL A 89 0.44 3.83 -8.37
N SER A 90 -0.40 3.43 -7.44
CA SER A 90 -0.50 4.04 -6.12
C SER A 90 -0.45 2.96 -5.05
N GLY A 91 0.40 3.15 -4.05
CA GLY A 91 0.55 2.21 -2.94
C GLY A 91 0.80 2.91 -1.62
N LEU A 92 0.19 2.39 -0.55
CA LEU A 92 0.42 2.82 0.82
C LEU A 92 1.29 1.80 1.54
N SER A 93 2.32 2.26 2.27
CA SER A 93 3.14 1.41 3.13
C SER A 93 3.73 0.22 2.36
N LEU A 94 3.40 -1.03 2.67
CA LEU A 94 3.80 -2.20 1.89
C LEU A 94 3.51 -2.03 0.39
N GLY A 95 2.34 -1.48 0.04
CA GLY A 95 1.99 -1.19 -1.35
C GLY A 95 2.94 -0.21 -2.03
N ALA A 96 3.47 0.76 -1.29
CA ALA A 96 4.50 1.67 -1.81
C ALA A 96 5.85 0.95 -2.03
N ALA A 97 6.23 0.04 -1.13
CA ALA A 97 7.42 -0.79 -1.29
C ALA A 97 7.33 -1.68 -2.54
N VAL A 98 6.14 -2.26 -2.78
CA VAL A 98 5.83 -3.03 -4.00
C VAL A 98 5.88 -2.13 -5.25
N GLY A 99 5.27 -0.93 -5.18
CA GLY A 99 5.27 0.05 -6.26
C GLY A 99 6.68 0.49 -6.68
N MET A 100 7.60 0.67 -5.73
CA MET A 100 9.02 0.97 -6.03
C MET A 100 9.69 -0.17 -6.79
N TRP A 101 9.51 -1.42 -6.37
CA TRP A 101 10.04 -2.58 -7.10
C TRP A 101 9.42 -2.71 -8.49
N LEU A 102 8.11 -2.47 -8.61
CA LEU A 102 7.43 -2.50 -9.91
C LEU A 102 8.02 -1.46 -10.87
N ALA A 103 8.19 -0.22 -10.41
CA ALA A 103 8.72 0.86 -11.24
C ALA A 103 10.21 0.67 -11.60
N ALA A 104 11.02 0.11 -10.69
CA ALA A 104 12.43 -0.16 -10.94
C ALA A 104 12.64 -1.35 -11.89
N LYS A 105 11.84 -2.41 -11.76
CA LYS A 105 12.00 -3.67 -12.50
C LYS A 105 11.24 -3.69 -13.82
N TYR A 106 10.11 -2.98 -13.90
CA TYR A 106 9.20 -2.93 -15.05
C TYR A 106 8.81 -1.48 -15.39
N PRO A 107 9.80 -0.59 -15.69
CA PRO A 107 9.54 0.84 -15.88
C PRO A 107 8.54 1.11 -17.01
N GLU A 108 8.47 0.26 -18.04
CA GLU A 108 7.53 0.38 -19.15
C GLU A 108 6.07 0.14 -18.74
N LYS A 109 5.84 -0.47 -17.57
CA LYS A 109 4.49 -0.74 -17.04
C LYS A 109 3.95 0.39 -16.17
N VAL A 110 4.78 1.36 -15.79
CA VAL A 110 4.38 2.42 -14.84
C VAL A 110 4.37 3.77 -15.54
N LYS A 111 3.21 4.44 -15.58
CA LYS A 111 3.05 5.81 -16.12
C LYS A 111 3.45 6.87 -15.12
N SER A 112 2.99 6.73 -13.89
CA SER A 112 3.37 7.54 -12.75
C SER A 112 3.27 6.70 -11.47
N LEU A 113 3.96 7.12 -10.43
CA LEU A 113 4.09 6.39 -9.18
C LEU A 113 3.72 7.28 -7.99
N SER A 114 2.74 6.85 -7.19
CA SER A 114 2.35 7.50 -5.93
C SER A 114 2.74 6.60 -4.75
N LEU A 115 3.68 7.07 -3.94
CA LEU A 115 4.26 6.36 -2.80
C LEU A 115 3.81 7.02 -1.50
N HIS A 116 2.89 6.37 -0.79
CA HIS A 116 2.33 6.90 0.45
C HIS A 116 2.93 6.20 1.65
N SER A 117 3.46 6.96 2.62
CA SER A 117 4.09 6.44 3.85
C SER A 117 5.12 5.35 3.54
N ALA A 118 6.00 5.64 2.57
CA ALA A 118 6.95 4.70 1.98
C ALA A 118 8.29 4.63 2.74
N TRP A 119 9.06 3.59 2.48
CA TRP A 119 10.46 3.47 2.91
C TRP A 119 11.25 2.66 1.88
N ALA A 120 12.51 2.99 1.67
CA ALA A 120 13.35 2.31 0.67
C ALA A 120 14.07 1.08 1.23
N LYS A 121 14.31 1.05 2.53
CA LYS A 121 14.97 -0.04 3.24
C LYS A 121 14.49 -0.06 4.68
N THR A 122 14.12 -1.24 5.18
CA THR A 122 13.71 -1.41 6.57
C THR A 122 14.88 -1.13 7.51
N ASP A 123 14.65 -0.20 8.43
CA ASP A 123 15.60 0.13 9.50
C ASP A 123 15.32 -0.73 10.76
N PRO A 124 16.25 -0.77 11.73
CA PRO A 124 16.07 -1.56 12.95
C PRO A 124 14.82 -1.17 13.77
N PHE A 125 14.39 0.11 13.71
CA PHE A 125 13.19 0.55 14.41
C PHE A 125 11.94 -0.07 13.78
N LEU A 126 11.77 0.08 12.47
CA LEU A 126 10.63 -0.50 11.74
C LEU A 126 10.62 -2.03 11.86
N GLN A 127 11.79 -2.69 11.79
CA GLN A 127 11.91 -4.12 12.02
C GLN A 127 11.34 -4.49 13.40
N THR A 128 11.76 -3.82 14.47
CA THR A 128 11.29 -4.10 15.83
C THR A 128 9.78 -3.92 15.98
N VAL A 129 9.22 -2.87 15.35
CA VAL A 129 7.76 -2.63 15.35
C VAL A 129 7.01 -3.79 14.68
N VAL A 130 7.46 -4.22 13.50
CA VAL A 130 6.83 -5.32 12.76
C VAL A 130 6.98 -6.66 13.48
N GLU A 131 8.14 -6.94 14.09
CA GLU A 131 8.34 -8.12 14.94
C GLU A 131 7.37 -8.11 16.14
N GLY A 132 7.12 -6.94 16.73
CA GLY A 132 6.12 -6.78 17.80
C GLY A 132 4.71 -7.14 17.32
N TRP A 133 4.33 -6.74 16.12
CA TRP A 133 3.05 -7.13 15.50
C TRP A 133 2.96 -8.65 15.27
N GLN A 134 4.06 -9.28 14.81
CA GLN A 134 4.12 -10.74 14.66
C GLN A 134 3.91 -11.47 16.00
N VAL A 135 4.56 -10.98 17.06
CA VAL A 135 4.40 -11.53 18.42
C VAL A 135 2.95 -11.40 18.87
N THR A 136 2.34 -10.25 18.68
CA THR A 136 0.93 -10.00 19.07
C THR A 136 -0.03 -10.88 18.26
N ALA A 137 0.18 -11.01 16.93
CA ALA A 137 -0.65 -11.86 16.08
C ALA A 137 -0.60 -13.34 16.54
N LYS A 138 0.59 -13.84 16.88
CA LYS A 138 0.76 -15.19 17.42
C LYS A 138 0.07 -15.37 18.77
N ALA A 139 0.21 -14.38 19.67
CA ALA A 139 -0.38 -14.44 21.00
C ALA A 139 -1.92 -14.39 20.97
N LEU A 140 -2.50 -13.57 20.09
CA LEU A 140 -3.95 -13.44 19.91
C LEU A 140 -4.57 -14.57 19.06
N GLY A 141 -3.77 -15.23 18.21
CA GLY A 141 -4.27 -16.16 17.19
C GLY A 141 -5.20 -15.52 16.16
N SER A 142 -5.18 -14.20 16.05
CA SER A 142 -6.10 -13.41 15.21
C SER A 142 -5.39 -12.23 14.56
N VAL A 143 -5.30 -12.22 13.25
CA VAL A 143 -4.76 -11.09 12.49
C VAL A 143 -5.65 -9.85 12.58
N PRO A 144 -6.98 -9.93 12.41
CA PRO A 144 -7.86 -8.76 12.58
C PRO A 144 -7.72 -8.07 13.96
N GLU A 145 -7.71 -8.84 15.04
CA GLU A 145 -7.57 -8.25 16.39
C GLU A 145 -6.17 -7.67 16.62
N MET A 146 -5.14 -8.30 16.08
CA MET A 146 -3.79 -7.73 16.10
C MET A 146 -3.73 -6.39 15.34
N VAL A 147 -4.34 -6.29 14.16
CA VAL A 147 -4.42 -5.02 13.40
C VAL A 147 -5.05 -3.93 14.24
N ILE A 148 -6.20 -4.21 14.84
CA ILE A 148 -6.98 -3.25 15.63
C ILE A 148 -6.23 -2.83 16.91
N LEU A 149 -5.66 -3.78 17.63
CA LEU A 149 -5.05 -3.53 18.94
C LEU A 149 -3.59 -3.10 18.87
N SER A 150 -2.87 -3.46 17.80
CA SER A 150 -1.43 -3.21 17.69
C SER A 150 -1.00 -2.35 16.52
N ILE A 151 -1.67 -2.41 15.35
CA ILE A 151 -1.29 -1.57 14.19
C ILE A 151 -1.99 -0.22 14.27
N PHE A 152 -3.29 -0.16 14.54
CA PHE A 152 -4.05 1.09 14.58
C PHE A 152 -3.42 2.18 15.47
N PRO A 153 -2.96 1.88 16.72
CA PRO A 153 -2.32 2.88 17.58
C PRO A 153 -1.04 3.50 17.00
N TRP A 154 -0.38 2.82 16.05
CA TRP A 154 0.78 3.35 15.35
C TRP A 154 0.41 4.14 14.09
N CYS A 155 -0.74 3.82 13.50
CA CYS A 155 -1.14 4.34 12.19
C CYS A 155 -2.02 5.59 12.27
N PHE A 156 -2.67 5.82 13.40
CA PHE A 156 -3.62 6.93 13.60
C PHE A 156 -3.16 7.87 14.72
N THR A 157 -3.50 9.15 14.58
CA THR A 157 -3.17 10.15 15.59
C THR A 157 -4.04 9.99 16.86
N PRO A 158 -3.50 10.34 18.05
CA PRO A 158 -4.31 10.42 19.28
C PRO A 158 -5.51 11.36 19.13
N GLU A 159 -5.39 12.41 18.33
CA GLU A 159 -6.46 13.37 18.06
C GLU A 159 -7.62 12.72 17.30
N LEU A 160 -7.36 11.80 16.34
CA LEU A 160 -8.43 11.04 15.69
C LEU A 160 -9.18 10.17 16.69
N TYR A 161 -8.48 9.46 17.58
CA TYR A 161 -9.09 8.67 18.63
C TYR A 161 -9.96 9.51 19.57
N ALA A 162 -9.52 10.73 19.92
CA ALA A 162 -10.25 11.62 20.82
C ALA A 162 -11.43 12.32 20.16
N ALA A 163 -11.25 12.80 18.91
CA ALA A 163 -12.25 13.63 18.23
C ALA A 163 -13.28 12.81 17.44
N ARG A 164 -12.89 11.63 16.93
CA ARG A 164 -13.75 10.77 16.08
C ARG A 164 -13.62 9.29 16.45
N PRO A 165 -13.93 8.88 17.69
CA PRO A 165 -13.81 7.48 18.12
C PRO A 165 -14.70 6.54 17.29
N GLU A 166 -15.82 7.03 16.76
CA GLU A 166 -16.69 6.27 15.85
C GLU A 166 -16.00 5.91 14.53
N CYS A 167 -15.06 6.73 14.05
CA CYS A 167 -14.27 6.43 12.87
C CYS A 167 -13.37 5.22 13.11
N ILE A 168 -12.65 5.20 14.25
CA ILE A 168 -11.81 4.07 14.67
C ILE A 168 -12.66 2.81 14.85
N GLN A 169 -13.84 2.94 15.46
CA GLN A 169 -14.75 1.80 15.65
C GLN A 169 -15.23 1.25 14.29
N SER A 170 -15.64 2.13 13.37
CA SER A 170 -16.09 1.72 12.03
C SER A 170 -14.98 1.04 11.25
N LEU A 171 -13.73 1.53 11.34
CA LEU A 171 -12.58 0.88 10.72
C LEU A 171 -12.29 -0.49 11.35
N ALA A 172 -12.44 -0.63 12.68
CA ALA A 172 -12.28 -1.91 13.35
C ALA A 172 -13.35 -2.92 12.92
N GLU A 173 -14.61 -2.49 12.81
CA GLU A 173 -15.70 -3.31 12.29
C GLU A 173 -15.48 -3.70 10.83
N PHE A 174 -14.99 -2.76 10.01
CA PHE A 174 -14.59 -3.04 8.64
C PHE A 174 -13.52 -4.14 8.58
N VAL A 175 -12.44 -4.02 9.36
CA VAL A 175 -11.37 -5.04 9.40
C VAL A 175 -11.90 -6.41 9.81
N ARG A 176 -12.78 -6.48 10.83
CA ARG A 176 -13.42 -7.73 11.27
C ARG A 176 -14.34 -8.35 10.23
N GLY A 177 -14.96 -7.53 9.39
CA GLY A 177 -15.87 -7.96 8.32
C GLY A 177 -15.16 -8.43 7.05
N ARG A 178 -13.84 -8.28 6.95
CA ARG A 178 -13.08 -8.70 5.77
C ARG A 178 -12.70 -10.19 5.80
N PRO A 179 -12.37 -10.80 4.66
CA PRO A 179 -11.80 -12.15 4.61
C PRO A 179 -10.59 -12.26 5.53
N VAL A 180 -10.64 -13.23 6.44
CA VAL A 180 -9.57 -13.40 7.45
C VAL A 180 -8.29 -13.85 6.77
N GLN A 181 -7.23 -13.05 6.93
CA GLN A 181 -5.89 -13.46 6.53
C GLN A 181 -5.35 -14.54 7.48
N PRO A 182 -4.91 -15.73 6.98
CA PRO A 182 -4.27 -16.72 7.82
C PRO A 182 -3.01 -16.18 8.51
N LEU A 183 -2.79 -16.57 9.76
CA LEU A 183 -1.61 -16.14 10.51
C LEU A 183 -0.29 -16.45 9.76
N ALA A 184 -0.20 -17.63 9.13
CA ALA A 184 0.98 -18.01 8.35
C ALA A 184 1.25 -17.03 7.20
N SER A 185 0.19 -16.61 6.47
CA SER A 185 0.31 -15.62 5.38
C SER A 185 0.71 -14.25 5.90
N PHE A 186 0.12 -13.79 7.01
CA PHE A 186 0.53 -12.55 7.67
C PHE A 186 2.01 -12.55 8.07
N LEU A 187 2.49 -13.67 8.62
CA LEU A 187 3.91 -13.80 9.00
C LEU A 187 4.82 -13.73 7.77
N GLN A 188 4.45 -14.33 6.65
CA GLN A 188 5.22 -14.23 5.41
C GLN A 188 5.19 -12.80 4.83
N GLU A 189 4.04 -12.15 4.82
CA GLU A 189 3.88 -10.77 4.37
C GLU A 189 4.68 -9.79 5.25
N SER A 190 4.62 -9.92 6.56
CA SER A 190 5.39 -9.10 7.49
C SER A 190 6.90 -9.37 7.42
N ASN A 191 7.33 -10.61 7.14
CA ASN A 191 8.74 -10.90 6.84
C ASN A 191 9.20 -10.21 5.56
N ALA A 192 8.35 -10.09 4.54
CA ALA A 192 8.65 -9.32 3.34
C ALA A 192 8.88 -7.82 3.64
N VAL A 193 8.11 -7.25 4.60
CA VAL A 193 8.34 -5.89 5.10
C VAL A 193 9.69 -5.78 5.81
N ILE A 194 10.01 -6.73 6.70
CA ILE A 194 11.29 -6.74 7.44
C ILE A 194 12.48 -6.83 6.48
N ALA A 195 12.39 -7.68 5.45
CA ALA A 195 13.45 -7.91 4.48
C ALA A 195 13.53 -6.86 3.36
N HIS A 196 12.61 -5.89 3.32
CA HIS A 196 12.53 -4.93 2.23
C HIS A 196 13.79 -4.06 2.13
N ASP A 197 14.41 -4.08 0.95
CA ASP A 197 15.52 -3.20 0.57
C ASP A 197 15.53 -2.98 -0.95
N VAL A 198 15.06 -1.82 -1.39
CA VAL A 198 15.07 -1.36 -2.78
C VAL A 198 15.99 -0.15 -2.97
N ALA A 199 16.79 0.14 -1.95
CA ALA A 199 17.57 1.37 -1.88
C ALA A 199 18.61 1.54 -3.01
N ALA A 200 19.13 0.43 -3.53
CA ALA A 200 20.08 0.43 -4.65
C ALA A 200 19.42 0.59 -6.03
N GLN A 201 18.09 0.49 -6.11
CA GLN A 201 17.32 0.57 -7.35
C GLN A 201 16.52 1.89 -7.48
N LEU A 202 16.53 2.75 -6.47
CA LEU A 202 15.73 3.99 -6.48
C LEU A 202 16.07 4.93 -7.65
N ASP A 203 17.32 4.99 -8.06
CA ASP A 203 17.78 5.81 -9.20
C ASP A 203 17.34 5.28 -10.56
N GLN A 204 16.86 4.03 -10.63
CA GLN A 204 16.24 3.43 -11.82
C GLN A 204 14.79 3.86 -11.99
N ILE A 205 14.14 4.43 -10.97
CA ILE A 205 12.78 4.94 -11.03
C ILE A 205 12.82 6.28 -11.77
N ALA A 206 12.44 6.27 -13.04
CA ALA A 206 12.49 7.43 -13.93
C ALA A 206 11.10 8.03 -14.24
N VAL A 207 10.03 7.42 -13.73
CA VAL A 207 8.65 7.89 -13.95
C VAL A 207 8.30 9.04 -13.00
N PRO A 208 7.37 9.94 -13.39
CA PRO A 208 6.85 10.94 -12.46
C PRO A 208 6.43 10.29 -11.15
N THR A 209 6.98 10.78 -10.04
CA THR A 209 6.78 10.15 -8.72
C THR A 209 6.34 11.18 -7.69
N GLN A 210 5.24 10.90 -7.00
CA GLN A 210 4.81 11.62 -5.80
C GLN A 210 5.11 10.77 -4.56
N ILE A 211 5.72 11.37 -3.55
CA ILE A 211 6.02 10.75 -2.26
C ILE A 211 5.24 11.52 -1.18
N THR A 212 4.44 10.81 -0.38
CA THR A 212 3.65 11.46 0.65
C THR A 212 3.89 10.85 2.02
N PHE A 213 3.85 11.68 3.07
CA PHE A 213 3.92 11.27 4.47
C PHE A 213 2.93 12.06 5.32
N GLY A 214 2.44 11.44 6.38
CA GLY A 214 1.91 12.18 7.52
C GLY A 214 3.06 12.72 8.38
N ARG A 215 2.95 13.97 8.86
CA ARG A 215 3.97 14.58 9.72
C ARG A 215 4.12 13.84 11.03
N ARG A 216 3.05 13.24 11.52
CA ARG A 216 2.99 12.53 12.79
C ARG A 216 3.19 11.01 12.64
N ASP A 217 3.54 10.56 11.45
CA ASP A 217 3.86 9.15 11.19
C ASP A 217 5.11 8.76 11.98
N VAL A 218 4.97 7.78 12.85
CA VAL A 218 6.06 7.20 13.66
C VAL A 218 6.52 5.84 13.12
N VAL A 219 5.77 5.24 12.20
CA VAL A 219 6.10 3.94 11.59
C VAL A 219 7.16 4.13 10.51
N THR A 220 6.82 4.81 9.43
CA THR A 220 7.74 5.07 8.31
C THR A 220 8.16 6.52 8.18
N SER A 221 7.66 7.41 8.95
CA SER A 221 7.90 8.85 9.08
C SER A 221 8.76 9.54 8.00
N THR A 222 8.82 10.86 8.06
CA THR A 222 9.65 11.68 7.15
C THR A 222 11.16 11.40 7.23
N ARG A 223 11.61 10.53 8.17
CA ARG A 223 13.02 10.08 8.23
C ARG A 223 13.50 9.36 6.98
N PHE A 224 12.54 8.82 6.19
CA PHE A 224 12.84 8.17 4.91
C PHE A 224 12.74 9.11 3.71
N ALA A 225 12.18 10.31 3.87
CA ALA A 225 11.86 11.23 2.77
C ALA A 225 13.11 11.66 1.99
N ASP A 226 14.14 12.17 2.67
CA ASP A 226 15.34 12.74 2.03
C ASP A 226 16.05 11.73 1.14
N ARG A 227 16.15 10.48 1.60
CA ARG A 227 16.79 9.42 0.82
C ARG A 227 16.03 9.12 -0.46
N MET A 228 14.70 9.06 -0.40
CA MET A 228 13.88 8.74 -1.57
C MET A 228 13.81 9.91 -2.54
N THR A 229 13.58 11.12 -2.05
CA THR A 229 13.54 12.32 -2.91
C THR A 229 14.90 12.64 -3.54
N GLY A 230 16.00 12.35 -2.83
CA GLY A 230 17.35 12.52 -3.35
C GLY A 230 17.74 11.51 -4.42
N ALA A 231 17.17 10.29 -4.40
CA ALA A 231 17.47 9.23 -5.33
C ALA A 231 16.51 9.18 -6.52
N ILE A 232 15.22 9.41 -6.30
CA ILE A 232 14.18 9.40 -7.37
C ILE A 232 14.10 10.79 -7.98
N ARG A 233 14.70 10.97 -9.15
CA ARG A 233 14.80 12.29 -9.82
C ARG A 233 13.43 12.88 -10.15
N GLY A 234 13.23 14.14 -9.78
CA GLY A 234 11.99 14.87 -10.08
C GLY A 234 10.79 14.41 -9.26
N SER A 235 11.01 13.64 -8.20
CA SER A 235 9.94 13.27 -7.28
C SER A 235 9.41 14.49 -6.52
N GLU A 236 8.09 14.53 -6.31
CA GLU A 236 7.39 15.56 -5.54
C GLU A 236 7.14 15.05 -4.12
N LEU A 237 7.58 15.79 -3.10
CA LEU A 237 7.30 15.48 -1.69
C LEU A 237 6.08 16.26 -1.20
N LEU A 238 5.12 15.57 -0.62
CA LEU A 238 3.95 16.15 0.02
C LEU A 238 3.83 15.64 1.47
N ILE A 239 3.71 16.57 2.42
CA ILE A 239 3.52 16.25 3.84
C ILE A 239 2.12 16.66 4.26
N PHE A 240 1.38 15.73 4.87
CA PHE A 240 0.10 15.97 5.52
C PHE A 240 0.35 16.28 7.00
N ASP A 241 0.12 17.52 7.42
CA ASP A 241 0.60 18.01 8.74
C ASP A 241 -0.14 17.37 9.91
N GLU A 242 -1.43 17.09 9.77
CA GLU A 242 -2.30 16.66 10.86
C GLU A 242 -2.65 15.16 10.82
N CYS A 243 -1.82 14.32 10.18
CA CYS A 243 -2.05 12.88 10.16
C CYS A 243 -0.79 12.05 10.44
N ALA A 244 -1.02 10.81 10.81
CA ALA A 244 0.01 9.80 11.04
C ALA A 244 0.27 8.95 9.77
N HIS A 245 0.35 7.64 9.91
CA HIS A 245 0.75 6.70 8.85
C HIS A 245 -0.33 6.52 7.76
N ALA A 246 -1.60 6.77 8.07
CA ALA A 246 -2.72 6.45 7.20
C ALA A 246 -3.53 7.70 6.76
N PRO A 247 -2.94 8.65 5.99
CA PRO A 247 -3.64 9.85 5.53
C PRO A 247 -4.90 9.53 4.70
N ILE A 248 -4.95 8.37 4.05
CA ILE A 248 -6.11 7.87 3.30
C ILE A 248 -7.40 7.73 4.15
N TYR A 249 -7.28 7.73 5.47
CA TYR A 249 -8.38 7.63 6.43
C TYR A 249 -8.50 8.86 7.34
N GLU A 250 -7.39 9.49 7.69
CA GLU A 250 -7.40 10.64 8.60
C GLU A 250 -7.78 11.94 7.89
N GLN A 251 -7.32 12.13 6.65
CA GLN A 251 -7.52 13.34 5.85
C GLN A 251 -8.01 13.01 4.43
N VAL A 252 -9.11 12.25 4.35
CA VAL A 252 -9.62 11.65 3.10
C VAL A 252 -9.77 12.68 1.98
N GLU A 253 -10.44 13.80 2.24
CA GLU A 253 -10.73 14.83 1.23
C GLU A 253 -9.43 15.45 0.71
N GLU A 254 -8.57 15.92 1.62
CA GLU A 254 -7.30 16.56 1.26
C GLU A 254 -6.36 15.57 0.55
N PHE A 255 -6.30 14.32 1.05
CA PHE A 255 -5.52 13.27 0.42
C PHE A 255 -5.99 13.01 -1.00
N ASN A 256 -7.30 12.79 -1.20
CA ASN A 256 -7.87 12.52 -2.51
C ASN A 256 -7.64 13.69 -3.47
N GLU A 257 -7.88 14.94 -3.05
CA GLU A 257 -7.67 16.12 -3.88
C GLU A 257 -6.23 16.22 -4.38
N LYS A 258 -5.26 16.16 -3.47
CA LYS A 258 -3.84 16.37 -3.81
C LYS A 258 -3.24 15.23 -4.62
N THR A 259 -3.60 13.99 -4.32
CA THR A 259 -3.09 12.82 -5.04
C THR A 259 -3.78 12.64 -6.39
N LEU A 260 -5.08 12.93 -6.49
CA LEU A 260 -5.80 12.96 -7.76
C LEU A 260 -5.22 14.04 -8.70
N ALA A 261 -4.93 15.24 -8.18
CA ALA A 261 -4.30 16.31 -8.97
C ALA A 261 -2.93 15.88 -9.54
N PHE A 262 -2.13 15.11 -8.77
CA PHE A 262 -0.90 14.53 -9.30
C PHE A 262 -1.17 13.54 -10.44
N LEU A 263 -2.08 12.59 -10.25
CA LEU A 263 -2.42 11.58 -11.26
C LEU A 263 -2.91 12.25 -12.56
N GLN A 264 -3.81 13.23 -12.46
CA GLN A 264 -4.37 13.95 -13.63
C GLN A 264 -3.32 14.75 -14.41
N ARG A 265 -2.27 15.29 -13.76
CA ARG A 265 -1.17 15.97 -14.47
C ARG A 265 -0.35 15.04 -15.36
N HIS A 266 -0.41 13.73 -15.13
CA HIS A 266 0.34 12.71 -15.86
C HIS A 266 -0.52 11.79 -16.73
N THR A 267 -1.78 12.15 -16.91
CA THR A 267 -2.72 11.52 -17.88
C THR A 267 -2.46 12.07 -19.28
N VAL A 268 -2.52 11.22 -20.32
CA VAL A 268 -2.28 11.57 -21.73
C VAL A 268 -3.60 11.82 -22.44
#